data_e4f953fbc75841a8672e01017a1c1f78
#
_entry.id   e4f953fbc75841a8672e01017a1c1f78
#
_cell.length_a   1.000
_cell.length_b   1.000
_cell.length_c   1.000
_cell.angle_alpha   90.00
_cell.angle_beta   90.00
_cell.angle_gamma   90.00
#
_symmetry.space_group_name_H-M   'P 1'
#
loop_
_entity.id
_entity.type
_entity.pdbx_description
1 polymer ?
#
loop_
_entity_poly.entity_id
_entity_poly.type
_entity_poly.pdbx_seq_one_letter_code
_entity_poly.pdbx_strand_id
1 'polypeptide(L)'
;MTALSLCEDPFLSLAINLAFACSLRMGELLGLTWSCVDISQDSIDHDRAYIYIDKELQRVSRESLTQTGEKGIMFKFPTIRGCNSTVLVLKEPKAKTSVRKGFLPKAVAEMLVERKKMVDELKELLGDEYRDHDLVFASTQGTPTEANFIDRAFTKLIADNHLPKVVFHSLRHTSTTYKLKLSGGDIKAVQGDTGHAQATMVTERYAHILDDDRRVNATRFQKEFYGGGEPEAAADEASEVRQASTDPLQDLDVAAKQQLLLKLLAESPDIATLLTALTGKGA
;
A
#
# COMPACT_ATOMS: atom_id res chain seq x y z
N MET A 1 1.07 1.82 -9.67
CA MET A 1 2.51 1.43 -9.63
C MET A 1 3.42 2.64 -9.81
N THR A 2 3.13 3.57 -10.70
CA THR A 2 4.03 4.69 -11.06
C THR A 2 4.42 5.60 -9.88
N ALA A 3 3.50 5.93 -8.95
CA ALA A 3 3.83 6.77 -7.80
C ALA A 3 4.82 6.10 -6.82
N LEU A 4 4.81 4.77 -6.71
CA LEU A 4 5.74 4.01 -5.87
C LEU A 4 7.18 4.10 -6.37
N SER A 5 7.38 4.07 -7.69
CA SER A 5 8.70 4.08 -8.31
C SER A 5 9.29 5.49 -8.49
N LEU A 6 8.47 6.54 -8.43
CA LEU A 6 8.88 7.93 -8.64
C LEU A 6 9.13 8.69 -7.33
N CYS A 7 8.87 8.09 -6.17
CA CYS A 7 9.06 8.74 -4.88
C CYS A 7 10.49 8.57 -4.40
N GLU A 8 11.29 9.64 -4.46
CA GLU A 8 12.69 9.67 -4.01
C GLU A 8 12.82 9.94 -2.49
N ASP A 9 11.79 10.53 -1.85
CA ASP A 9 11.79 10.76 -0.40
C ASP A 9 11.54 9.42 0.35
N PRO A 10 12.51 8.90 1.12
CA PRO A 10 12.38 7.61 1.80
C PRO A 10 11.23 7.57 2.80
N PHE A 11 10.92 8.70 3.45
CA PHE A 11 9.85 8.79 4.43
C PHE A 11 8.47 8.68 3.76
N LEU A 12 8.24 9.43 2.69
CA LEU A 12 7.01 9.37 1.92
C LEU A 12 6.90 8.03 1.17
N SER A 13 8.00 7.51 0.62
CA SER A 13 8.03 6.21 -0.05
C SER A 13 7.61 5.09 0.89
N LEU A 14 8.13 5.03 2.12
CA LEU A 14 7.69 4.08 3.14
C LEU A 14 6.21 4.25 3.46
N ALA A 15 5.73 5.49 3.63
CA ALA A 15 4.32 5.76 3.91
C ALA A 15 3.39 5.23 2.81
N ILE A 16 3.73 5.45 1.55
CA ILE A 16 2.99 4.98 0.37
C ILE A 16 2.99 3.44 0.32
N ASN A 17 4.19 2.83 0.41
CA ASN A 17 4.35 1.38 0.32
C ASN A 17 3.60 0.66 1.44
N LEU A 18 3.71 1.14 2.67
CA LEU A 18 3.07 0.53 3.83
C LEU A 18 1.54 0.70 3.78
N ALA A 19 1.04 1.89 3.40
CA ALA A 19 -0.38 2.12 3.22
C ALA A 19 -0.98 1.24 2.11
N PHE A 20 -0.23 1.01 1.03
CA PHE A 20 -0.64 0.14 -0.06
C PHE A 20 -0.56 -1.34 0.33
N ALA A 21 0.56 -1.82 0.88
CA ALA A 21 0.75 -3.23 1.23
C ALA A 21 -0.25 -3.71 2.29
N CYS A 22 -0.45 -2.93 3.37
CA CYS A 22 -1.31 -3.30 4.50
C CYS A 22 -2.70 -2.64 4.48
N SER A 23 -3.06 -1.96 3.40
CA SER A 23 -4.36 -1.26 3.25
C SER A 23 -4.66 -0.32 4.42
N LEU A 24 -3.67 0.48 4.86
CA LEU A 24 -3.79 1.31 6.05
C LEU A 24 -4.62 2.58 5.81
N ARG A 25 -5.36 3.00 6.84
CA ARG A 25 -5.85 4.37 6.94
C ARG A 25 -4.72 5.30 7.37
N MET A 26 -4.80 6.58 7.03
CA MET A 26 -3.79 7.58 7.43
C MET A 26 -3.55 7.59 8.95
N GLY A 27 -4.59 7.54 9.75
CA GLY A 27 -4.45 7.51 11.21
C GLY A 27 -3.79 6.22 11.73
N GLU A 28 -4.09 5.06 11.14
CA GLU A 28 -3.46 3.78 11.45
C GLU A 28 -1.96 3.80 11.09
N LEU A 29 -1.62 4.34 9.91
CA LEU A 29 -0.24 4.52 9.46
C LEU A 29 0.56 5.38 10.44
N LEU A 30 0.06 6.58 10.74
CA LEU A 30 0.76 7.55 11.59
C LEU A 30 0.76 7.17 13.08
N GLY A 31 -0.19 6.33 13.51
CA GLY A 31 -0.26 5.79 14.86
C GLY A 31 0.55 4.51 15.08
N LEU A 32 1.23 3.99 14.04
CA LEU A 32 2.04 2.79 14.15
C LEU A 32 3.26 3.04 15.04
N THR A 33 3.46 2.15 16.03
CA THR A 33 4.59 2.17 16.95
C THR A 33 5.55 1.02 16.67
N TRP A 34 6.82 1.18 16.99
CA TRP A 34 7.83 0.13 16.82
C TRP A 34 7.54 -1.14 17.62
N SER A 35 6.93 -0.98 18.79
CA SER A 35 6.43 -2.11 19.61
C SER A 35 5.38 -2.98 18.92
N CYS A 36 4.77 -2.47 17.85
CA CYS A 36 3.78 -3.17 17.02
C CYS A 36 4.36 -3.67 15.69
N VAL A 37 5.67 -3.68 15.52
CA VAL A 37 6.35 -4.07 14.26
C VAL A 37 7.30 -5.24 14.52
N ASP A 38 7.12 -6.33 13.79
CA ASP A 38 8.08 -7.43 13.75
C ASP A 38 8.77 -7.46 12.39
N ILE A 39 10.01 -6.99 12.38
CA ILE A 39 10.93 -6.97 11.25
C ILE A 39 12.25 -7.64 11.63
N SER A 40 12.20 -8.64 12.53
CA SER A 40 13.35 -9.47 12.82
C SER A 40 13.83 -10.16 11.53
N GLN A 41 15.14 -10.39 11.43
CA GLN A 41 15.72 -11.04 10.24
C GLN A 41 15.06 -12.41 10.00
N ASP A 42 14.80 -13.17 11.06
CA ASP A 42 14.12 -14.46 10.97
C ASP A 42 12.69 -14.30 10.40
N SER A 43 11.94 -13.29 10.84
CA SER A 43 10.59 -13.03 10.32
C SER A 43 10.61 -12.59 8.85
N ILE A 44 11.61 -11.81 8.44
CA ILE A 44 11.77 -11.38 7.03
C ILE A 44 12.14 -12.58 6.15
N ASP A 45 13.09 -13.41 6.58
CA ASP A 45 13.59 -14.54 5.79
C ASP A 45 12.55 -15.64 5.59
N HIS A 46 11.53 -15.70 6.47
CA HIS A 46 10.45 -16.68 6.40
C HIS A 46 9.09 -16.09 6.01
N ASP A 47 9.05 -14.88 5.42
CA ASP A 47 7.83 -14.18 5.00
C ASP A 47 6.80 -14.02 6.14
N ARG A 48 7.28 -13.84 7.38
CA ARG A 48 6.44 -13.70 8.59
C ARG A 48 6.49 -12.29 9.20
N ALA A 49 7.26 -11.37 8.59
CA ALA A 49 7.31 -9.99 9.03
C ALA A 49 5.91 -9.36 9.02
N TYR A 50 5.58 -8.58 10.05
CA TYR A 50 4.23 -8.01 10.17
C TYR A 50 4.21 -6.71 10.95
N ILE A 51 3.11 -5.99 10.80
CA ILE A 51 2.69 -4.90 11.69
C ILE A 51 1.40 -5.30 12.41
N TYR A 52 1.25 -4.86 13.65
CA TYR A 52 0.01 -4.99 14.41
C TYR A 52 -0.68 -3.63 14.53
N ILE A 53 -1.88 -3.54 13.98
CA ILE A 53 -2.67 -2.30 13.91
C ILE A 53 -3.69 -2.35 15.04
N ASP A 54 -3.45 -1.63 16.12
CA ASP A 54 -4.30 -1.58 17.32
C ASP A 54 -4.63 -0.16 17.76
N LYS A 55 -4.09 0.85 17.07
CA LYS A 55 -4.26 2.26 17.40
C LYS A 55 -4.27 3.15 16.16
N GLU A 56 -4.75 4.37 16.30
CA GLU A 56 -4.71 5.40 15.29
C GLU A 56 -4.29 6.75 15.90
N LEU A 57 -3.52 7.53 15.14
CA LEU A 57 -3.19 8.91 15.47
C LEU A 57 -4.29 9.81 14.93
N GLN A 58 -4.87 10.64 15.79
CA GLN A 58 -5.91 11.58 15.40
C GLN A 58 -5.78 12.91 16.14
N ARG A 59 -6.05 14.00 15.41
CA ARG A 59 -6.24 15.32 16.02
C ARG A 59 -7.70 15.49 16.41
N VAL A 60 -7.97 15.75 17.68
CA VAL A 60 -9.31 15.87 18.24
C VAL A 60 -9.49 17.22 18.94
N SER A 61 -10.72 17.73 18.99
CA SER A 61 -11.01 18.94 19.78
C SER A 61 -10.98 18.61 21.28
N ARG A 62 -10.52 19.55 22.10
CA ARG A 62 -10.53 19.40 23.57
C ARG A 62 -11.96 19.30 24.11
N GLU A 63 -12.88 20.00 23.48
CA GLU A 63 -14.30 19.93 23.82
C GLU A 63 -14.85 18.50 23.60
N SER A 64 -14.57 17.87 22.44
CA SER A 64 -14.95 16.47 22.20
C SER A 64 -14.36 15.51 23.23
N LEU A 65 -13.10 15.71 23.65
CA LEU A 65 -12.49 14.87 24.68
C LEU A 65 -13.23 14.99 26.01
N THR A 66 -13.59 16.20 26.40
CA THR A 66 -14.35 16.44 27.63
C THR A 66 -15.74 15.79 27.55
N GLN A 67 -16.44 15.92 26.42
CA GLN A 67 -17.76 15.35 26.22
C GLN A 67 -17.76 13.81 26.20
N THR A 68 -16.72 13.19 25.65
CA THR A 68 -16.61 11.73 25.54
C THR A 68 -15.96 11.05 26.74
N GLY A 69 -15.52 11.84 27.75
CA GLY A 69 -14.82 11.32 28.94
C GLY A 69 -13.50 10.62 28.58
N GLU A 70 -12.87 11.03 27.46
CA GLU A 70 -11.59 10.49 26.97
C GLU A 70 -11.62 8.97 26.65
N LYS A 71 -12.79 8.42 26.43
CA LYS A 71 -12.94 6.98 26.16
C LYS A 71 -12.14 6.54 24.93
N GLY A 72 -11.34 5.49 25.09
CA GLY A 72 -10.50 4.93 24.04
C GLY A 72 -9.23 5.75 23.73
N ILE A 73 -8.92 6.78 24.50
CA ILE A 73 -7.66 7.53 24.39
C ILE A 73 -6.56 6.74 25.11
N MET A 74 -5.51 6.39 24.38
CA MET A 74 -4.34 5.67 24.90
C MET A 74 -3.25 6.64 25.36
N PHE A 75 -3.01 7.71 24.59
CA PHE A 75 -2.00 8.71 24.89
C PHE A 75 -2.36 10.08 24.31
N LYS A 76 -2.04 11.15 25.04
CA LYS A 76 -2.18 12.55 24.60
C LYS A 76 -0.81 13.16 24.39
N PHE A 77 -0.51 13.62 23.19
CA PHE A 77 0.77 14.26 22.91
C PHE A 77 0.82 15.66 23.49
N PRO A 78 1.99 16.09 24.03
CA PRO A 78 2.19 17.45 24.48
C PRO A 78 1.94 18.45 23.34
N THR A 79 1.30 19.58 23.67
CA THR A 79 1.05 20.67 22.72
C THR A 79 2.33 21.49 22.56
N ILE A 80 2.96 21.48 21.38
CA ILE A 80 4.23 22.16 21.13
C ILE A 80 4.03 23.67 20.93
N ARG A 81 2.87 24.10 20.44
CA ARG A 81 2.49 25.51 20.26
C ARG A 81 1.09 25.70 20.79
N GLY A 82 0.83 26.83 21.44
CA GLY A 82 -0.42 27.20 22.14
C GLY A 82 -1.75 26.99 21.39
N CYS A 83 -1.91 25.92 20.65
CA CYS A 83 -3.17 25.48 20.09
C CYS A 83 -4.07 24.97 21.23
N ASN A 84 -4.93 25.86 21.74
CA ASN A 84 -5.77 25.55 22.89
C ASN A 84 -7.05 24.76 22.52
N SER A 85 -7.42 24.70 21.24
CA SER A 85 -8.68 24.09 20.80
C SER A 85 -8.59 22.60 20.48
N THR A 86 -7.40 22.10 20.08
CA THR A 86 -7.21 20.70 19.66
C THR A 86 -6.00 20.07 20.31
N VAL A 87 -5.98 18.74 20.36
CA VAL A 87 -4.84 17.94 20.81
C VAL A 87 -4.67 16.72 19.92
N LEU A 88 -3.42 16.30 19.74
CA LEU A 88 -3.08 15.07 19.00
C LEU A 88 -3.09 13.90 19.98
N VAL A 89 -3.74 12.81 19.62
CA VAL A 89 -3.91 11.64 20.48
C VAL A 89 -3.63 10.36 19.74
N LEU A 90 -3.09 9.37 20.44
CA LEU A 90 -3.22 7.97 20.07
C LEU A 90 -4.48 7.42 20.71
N LYS A 91 -5.28 6.76 19.94
CA LYS A 91 -6.54 6.18 20.42
C LYS A 91 -6.81 4.81 19.79
N GLU A 92 -7.69 4.07 20.42
CA GLU A 92 -8.21 2.82 19.86
C GLU A 92 -8.95 3.07 18.54
N PRO A 93 -8.85 2.15 17.56
CA PRO A 93 -9.62 2.23 16.33
C PRO A 93 -11.13 2.19 16.64
N LYS A 94 -11.91 2.92 15.84
CA LYS A 94 -13.37 3.02 16.03
C LYS A 94 -14.08 1.66 15.99
N ALA A 95 -13.60 0.72 15.19
CA ALA A 95 -14.16 -0.61 15.05
C ALA A 95 -13.17 -1.68 15.51
N LYS A 96 -13.64 -2.66 16.30
CA LYS A 96 -12.81 -3.79 16.73
C LYS A 96 -12.21 -4.58 15.55
N THR A 97 -12.91 -4.64 14.42
CA THR A 97 -12.45 -5.26 13.18
C THR A 97 -11.27 -4.53 12.53
N SER A 98 -11.00 -3.29 12.94
CA SER A 98 -9.80 -2.55 12.48
C SER A 98 -8.53 -3.04 13.16
N VAL A 99 -8.63 -3.65 14.35
CA VAL A 99 -7.49 -4.30 15.03
C VAL A 99 -7.14 -5.57 14.26
N ARG A 100 -5.92 -5.59 13.72
CA ARG A 100 -5.49 -6.68 12.84
C ARG A 100 -3.98 -6.77 12.72
N LYS A 101 -3.50 -7.91 12.29
CA LYS A 101 -2.13 -8.12 11.84
C LYS A 101 -2.08 -7.90 10.31
N GLY A 102 -1.14 -7.09 9.85
CA GLY A 102 -0.83 -6.91 8.44
C GLY A 102 0.52 -7.52 8.13
N PHE A 103 0.59 -8.57 7.31
CA PHE A 103 1.85 -9.15 6.88
C PHE A 103 2.53 -8.26 5.84
N LEU A 104 3.86 -8.19 5.92
CA LEU A 104 4.67 -7.30 5.11
C LEU A 104 5.32 -8.06 3.95
N PRO A 105 5.22 -7.56 2.72
CA PRO A 105 6.14 -7.97 1.67
C PRO A 105 7.58 -7.67 2.09
N LYS A 106 8.54 -8.54 1.73
CA LYS A 106 9.96 -8.43 2.11
C LYS A 106 10.52 -7.03 1.83
N ALA A 107 10.27 -6.47 0.65
CA ALA A 107 10.73 -5.13 0.30
C ALA A 107 10.22 -4.03 1.25
N VAL A 108 8.99 -4.15 1.76
CA VAL A 108 8.42 -3.18 2.71
C VAL A 108 9.00 -3.38 4.11
N ALA A 109 9.27 -4.62 4.50
CA ALA A 109 9.94 -4.92 5.76
C ALA A 109 11.38 -4.36 5.76
N GLU A 110 12.12 -4.50 4.66
CA GLU A 110 13.46 -3.92 4.49
C GLU A 110 13.43 -2.37 4.58
N MET A 111 12.44 -1.71 3.99
CA MET A 111 12.26 -0.26 4.15
C MET A 111 12.02 0.15 5.61
N LEU A 112 11.31 -0.67 6.39
CA LEU A 112 11.13 -0.44 7.83
C LEU A 112 12.42 -0.64 8.61
N VAL A 113 13.27 -1.60 8.24
CA VAL A 113 14.61 -1.79 8.83
C VAL A 113 15.45 -0.53 8.63
N GLU A 114 15.51 0.00 7.40
CA GLU A 114 16.25 1.23 7.12
C GLU A 114 15.67 2.44 7.89
N ARG A 115 14.33 2.53 7.97
CA ARG A 115 13.69 3.57 8.79
C ARG A 115 14.03 3.44 10.27
N LYS A 116 14.06 2.22 10.81
CA LYS A 116 14.42 1.97 12.21
C LYS A 116 15.85 2.42 12.50
N LYS A 117 16.80 2.08 11.63
CA LYS A 117 18.18 2.49 11.73
C LYS A 117 18.32 4.02 11.75
N MET A 118 17.67 4.73 10.83
CA MET A 118 17.66 6.19 10.81
C MET A 118 17.10 6.79 12.11
N VAL A 119 16.03 6.21 12.66
CA VAL A 119 15.44 6.69 13.93
C VAL A 119 16.40 6.45 15.09
N ASP A 120 17.08 5.32 15.14
CA ASP A 120 18.04 5.00 16.19
C ASP A 120 19.26 5.93 16.13
N GLU A 121 19.78 6.23 14.93
CA GLU A 121 20.84 7.23 14.71
C GLU A 121 20.42 8.64 15.19
N LEU A 122 19.16 9.04 14.93
CA LEU A 122 18.64 10.32 15.43
C LEU A 122 18.51 10.35 16.95
N LYS A 123 18.12 9.22 17.59
CA LYS A 123 18.07 9.10 19.05
C LYS A 123 19.46 9.24 19.67
N GLU A 124 20.46 8.59 19.07
CA GLU A 124 21.85 8.70 19.53
C GLU A 124 22.38 10.12 19.38
N LEU A 125 22.10 10.78 18.24
CA LEU A 125 22.58 12.13 17.94
C LEU A 125 21.96 13.20 18.86
N LEU A 126 20.67 13.12 19.13
CA LEU A 126 19.90 14.14 19.87
C LEU A 126 19.83 13.85 21.37
N GLY A 127 20.09 12.61 21.81
CA GLY A 127 20.01 12.22 23.22
C GLY A 127 18.68 12.64 23.87
N ASP A 128 18.77 13.38 24.96
CA ASP A 128 17.59 13.87 25.73
C ASP A 128 16.68 14.85 24.97
N GLU A 129 17.14 15.43 23.88
CA GLU A 129 16.33 16.29 23.04
C GLU A 129 15.36 15.51 22.12
N TYR A 130 15.63 14.24 21.88
CA TYR A 130 14.74 13.38 21.13
C TYR A 130 13.52 12.97 21.96
N ARG A 131 12.33 13.34 21.50
CA ARG A 131 11.05 13.03 22.20
C ARG A 131 10.54 11.67 21.73
N ASP A 132 11.05 10.61 22.33
CA ASP A 132 10.66 9.26 21.97
C ASP A 132 9.23 8.91 22.37
N HIS A 133 8.40 8.68 21.39
CA HIS A 133 7.03 8.19 21.54
C HIS A 133 6.82 6.84 20.84
N ASP A 134 7.89 6.11 20.55
CA ASP A 134 7.88 4.81 19.88
C ASP A 134 7.26 4.82 18.46
N LEU A 135 7.05 5.99 17.84
CA LEU A 135 6.39 6.11 16.56
C LEU A 135 7.30 5.75 15.38
N VAL A 136 6.79 4.98 14.42
CA VAL A 136 7.46 4.70 13.15
C VAL A 136 7.55 5.97 12.30
N PHE A 137 6.46 6.74 12.25
CA PHE A 137 6.37 8.00 11.51
C PHE A 137 6.55 9.20 12.44
N ALA A 138 7.67 9.20 13.18
CA ALA A 138 8.11 10.34 13.96
C ALA A 138 8.85 11.36 13.09
N SER A 139 8.79 12.64 13.47
CA SER A 139 9.67 13.68 12.94
C SER A 139 11.14 13.43 13.33
N THR A 140 12.06 14.26 12.82
CA THR A 140 13.47 14.20 13.21
C THR A 140 13.71 14.47 14.70
N GLN A 141 12.77 15.09 15.41
CA GLN A 141 12.82 15.33 16.85
C GLN A 141 11.99 14.32 17.66
N GLY A 142 11.50 13.24 17.04
CA GLY A 142 10.69 12.22 17.71
C GLY A 142 9.20 12.58 17.90
N THR A 143 8.78 13.77 17.50
CA THR A 143 7.37 14.19 17.62
C THR A 143 6.50 13.55 16.53
N PRO A 144 5.19 13.36 16.78
CA PRO A 144 4.29 12.76 15.79
C PRO A 144 4.25 13.55 14.48
N THR A 145 4.25 12.85 13.35
CA THR A 145 3.96 13.44 12.05
C THR A 145 2.44 13.51 11.85
N GLU A 146 1.95 14.65 11.39
CA GLU A 146 0.52 14.86 11.14
C GLU A 146 0.12 14.50 9.71
N ALA A 147 -1.15 14.12 9.51
CA ALA A 147 -1.71 13.75 8.21
C ALA A 147 -1.46 14.78 7.12
N ASN A 148 -1.61 16.08 7.46
CA ASN A 148 -1.38 17.17 6.51
C ASN A 148 0.04 17.19 5.90
N PHE A 149 1.03 16.68 6.62
CA PHE A 149 2.41 16.59 6.11
C PHE A 149 2.48 15.57 4.98
N ILE A 150 1.95 14.37 5.22
CA ILE A 150 1.91 13.30 4.22
C ILE A 150 1.04 13.68 3.02
N ASP A 151 -0.15 14.24 3.26
CA ASP A 151 -1.07 14.64 2.19
C ASP A 151 -0.44 15.71 1.26
N ARG A 152 0.27 16.70 1.83
CA ARG A 152 0.97 17.73 1.04
C ARG A 152 2.13 17.13 0.25
N ALA A 153 2.94 16.29 0.87
CA ALA A 153 4.07 15.64 0.21
C ALA A 153 3.59 14.72 -0.94
N PHE A 154 2.53 13.94 -0.70
CA PHE A 154 1.92 13.09 -1.72
C PHE A 154 1.29 13.90 -2.86
N THR A 155 0.57 14.97 -2.54
CA THR A 155 -0.03 15.85 -3.56
C THR A 155 1.06 16.48 -4.43
N LYS A 156 2.17 16.90 -3.82
CA LYS A 156 3.32 17.44 -4.54
C LYS A 156 3.94 16.38 -5.46
N LEU A 157 4.17 15.16 -4.97
CA LEU A 157 4.69 14.04 -5.78
C LEU A 157 3.81 13.80 -7.03
N ILE A 158 2.48 13.77 -6.86
CA ILE A 158 1.52 13.58 -7.95
C ILE A 158 1.61 14.72 -8.97
N ALA A 159 1.69 15.97 -8.50
CA ALA A 159 1.75 17.16 -9.36
C ALA A 159 3.08 17.25 -10.13
N ASP A 160 4.21 17.08 -9.44
CA ASP A 160 5.57 17.17 -10.02
C ASP A 160 5.80 16.11 -11.11
N ASN A 161 5.17 14.95 -10.98
CA ASN A 161 5.30 13.85 -11.94
C ASN A 161 4.12 13.75 -12.93
N HIS A 162 3.27 14.77 -13.00
CA HIS A 162 2.12 14.80 -13.92
C HIS A 162 1.21 13.57 -13.84
N LEU A 163 1.09 12.96 -12.67
CA LEU A 163 0.26 11.78 -12.46
C LEU A 163 -1.23 12.15 -12.35
N PRO A 164 -2.15 11.23 -12.65
CA PRO A 164 -3.57 11.46 -12.43
C PRO A 164 -3.85 11.90 -10.99
N LYS A 165 -4.69 12.92 -10.83
CA LYS A 165 -5.02 13.50 -9.52
C LYS A 165 -5.71 12.45 -8.65
N VAL A 166 -5.02 11.99 -7.61
CA VAL A 166 -5.50 11.06 -6.61
C VAL A 166 -5.16 11.56 -5.21
N VAL A 167 -5.86 11.07 -4.20
CA VAL A 167 -5.60 11.38 -2.79
C VAL A 167 -4.92 10.18 -2.12
N PHE A 168 -4.20 10.41 -1.01
CA PHE A 168 -3.48 9.34 -0.31
C PHE A 168 -4.40 8.15 0.06
N HIS A 169 -5.63 8.41 0.47
CA HIS A 169 -6.60 7.35 0.79
C HIS A 169 -6.95 6.42 -0.40
N SER A 170 -6.72 6.86 -1.63
CA SER A 170 -6.89 6.03 -2.83
C SER A 170 -5.95 4.82 -2.84
N LEU A 171 -4.79 4.90 -2.16
CA LEU A 171 -3.86 3.76 -2.02
C LEU A 171 -4.53 2.58 -1.34
N ARG A 172 -5.31 2.82 -0.28
CA ARG A 172 -6.08 1.78 0.40
C ARG A 172 -7.16 1.16 -0.51
N HIS A 173 -7.86 1.97 -1.29
CA HIS A 173 -8.84 1.45 -2.24
C HIS A 173 -8.18 0.59 -3.32
N THR A 174 -7.10 1.08 -3.89
CA THR A 174 -6.32 0.35 -4.89
C THR A 174 -5.77 -0.96 -4.32
N SER A 175 -5.22 -0.94 -3.11
CA SER A 175 -4.77 -2.14 -2.40
C SER A 175 -5.89 -3.16 -2.25
N THR A 176 -7.08 -2.75 -1.80
CA THR A 176 -8.24 -3.64 -1.63
C THR A 176 -8.64 -4.29 -2.96
N THR A 177 -8.65 -3.51 -4.05
CA THR A 177 -8.94 -4.01 -5.40
C THR A 177 -7.95 -5.07 -5.84
N TYR A 178 -6.65 -4.81 -5.70
CA TYR A 178 -5.61 -5.77 -6.09
C TYR A 178 -5.64 -7.02 -5.22
N LYS A 179 -5.83 -6.90 -3.91
CA LYS A 179 -5.95 -8.04 -3.01
C LYS A 179 -7.14 -8.93 -3.37
N LEU A 180 -8.29 -8.32 -3.71
CA LEU A 180 -9.45 -9.07 -4.15
C LEU A 180 -9.18 -9.83 -5.46
N LYS A 181 -8.52 -9.17 -6.42
CA LYS A 181 -8.12 -9.79 -7.68
C LYS A 181 -7.12 -10.95 -7.46
N LEU A 182 -6.09 -10.74 -6.64
CA LEU A 182 -5.05 -11.73 -6.37
C LEU A 182 -5.57 -12.92 -5.56
N SER A 183 -6.57 -12.71 -4.69
CA SER A 183 -7.19 -13.78 -3.90
C SER A 183 -8.25 -14.57 -4.68
N GLY A 184 -8.48 -14.26 -5.97
CA GLY A 184 -9.55 -14.88 -6.75
C GLY A 184 -10.94 -14.56 -6.21
N GLY A 185 -11.15 -13.38 -5.64
CA GLY A 185 -12.44 -12.93 -5.13
C GLY A 185 -12.75 -13.32 -3.68
N ASP A 186 -11.78 -13.79 -2.91
CA ASP A 186 -11.98 -14.11 -1.48
C ASP A 186 -12.22 -12.84 -0.66
N ILE A 187 -13.48 -12.47 -0.55
CA ILE A 187 -13.95 -11.29 0.17
C ILE A 187 -13.60 -11.37 1.66
N LYS A 188 -13.63 -12.57 2.25
CA LYS A 188 -13.37 -12.76 3.69
C LYS A 188 -11.90 -12.53 4.03
N ALA A 189 -10.99 -13.08 3.23
CA ALA A 189 -9.56 -12.83 3.38
C ALA A 189 -9.24 -11.34 3.21
N VAL A 190 -9.78 -10.68 2.17
CA VAL A 190 -9.58 -9.26 1.92
C VAL A 190 -10.20 -8.39 3.01
N GLN A 191 -11.36 -8.76 3.56
CA GLN A 191 -11.97 -8.07 4.70
C GLN A 191 -11.07 -8.12 5.93
N GLY A 192 -10.48 -9.28 6.23
CA GLY A 192 -9.52 -9.46 7.32
C GLY A 192 -8.30 -8.56 7.15
N ASP A 193 -7.70 -8.57 5.97
CA ASP A 193 -6.52 -7.76 5.64
C ASP A 193 -6.77 -6.25 5.70
N THR A 194 -7.95 -5.81 5.28
CA THR A 194 -8.26 -4.38 5.19
C THR A 194 -8.93 -3.83 6.44
N GLY A 195 -9.45 -4.68 7.34
CA GLY A 195 -10.16 -4.26 8.54
C GLY A 195 -11.47 -3.53 8.22
N HIS A 196 -12.19 -3.92 7.16
CA HIS A 196 -13.51 -3.40 6.86
C HIS A 196 -14.55 -4.04 7.78
N ALA A 197 -15.39 -3.21 8.42
CA ALA A 197 -16.42 -3.69 9.34
C ALA A 197 -17.52 -4.51 8.64
N GLN A 198 -17.77 -4.25 7.36
CA GLN A 198 -18.81 -4.92 6.56
C GLN A 198 -18.22 -5.43 5.24
N ALA A 199 -18.54 -6.67 4.91
CA ALA A 199 -18.18 -7.28 3.63
C ALA A 199 -18.80 -6.54 2.45
N THR A 200 -20.01 -5.98 2.63
CA THR A 200 -20.72 -5.15 1.64
C THR A 200 -19.88 -3.99 1.11
N MET A 201 -19.04 -3.36 1.95
CA MET A 201 -18.13 -2.29 1.49
C MET A 201 -17.08 -2.80 0.49
N VAL A 202 -16.70 -4.07 0.57
CA VAL A 202 -15.78 -4.69 -0.39
C VAL A 202 -16.55 -5.11 -1.64
N THR A 203 -17.75 -5.71 -1.49
CA THR A 203 -18.55 -6.24 -2.60
C THR A 203 -19.17 -5.16 -3.47
N GLU A 204 -19.83 -4.15 -2.89
CA GLU A 204 -20.53 -3.11 -3.66
C GLU A 204 -19.56 -2.27 -4.51
N ARG A 205 -18.37 -2.00 -3.99
CA ARG A 205 -17.39 -1.16 -4.68
C ARG A 205 -16.57 -1.91 -5.74
N TYR A 206 -16.51 -3.25 -5.64
CA TYR A 206 -15.68 -4.10 -6.51
C TYR A 206 -16.48 -5.19 -7.23
N ALA A 207 -17.82 -5.08 -7.26
CA ALA A 207 -18.73 -6.03 -7.92
C ALA A 207 -18.37 -6.32 -9.39
N HIS A 208 -17.82 -5.33 -10.11
CA HIS A 208 -17.41 -5.49 -11.51
C HIS A 208 -16.22 -6.47 -11.69
N ILE A 209 -15.35 -6.61 -10.69
CA ILE A 209 -14.23 -7.56 -10.72
C ILE A 209 -14.77 -8.99 -10.57
N LEU A 210 -15.87 -9.16 -9.82
CA LEU A 210 -16.51 -10.45 -9.60
C LEU A 210 -17.23 -11.00 -10.86
N ASP A 211 -17.50 -10.19 -11.87
CA ASP A 211 -18.15 -10.65 -13.10
C ASP A 211 -17.21 -11.49 -13.96
N ASP A 212 -15.91 -11.18 -13.99
CA ASP A 212 -14.91 -12.00 -14.66
C ASP A 212 -14.74 -13.34 -13.93
N ASP A 213 -14.72 -13.33 -12.58
CA ASP A 213 -14.67 -14.55 -11.77
C ASP A 213 -15.94 -15.39 -11.96
N ARG A 214 -17.11 -14.77 -12.14
CA ARG A 214 -18.36 -15.49 -12.45
C ARG A 214 -18.30 -16.24 -13.79
N ARG A 215 -17.68 -15.63 -14.82
CA ARG A 215 -17.46 -16.30 -16.12
C ARG A 215 -16.52 -17.50 -15.98
N VAL A 216 -15.41 -17.32 -15.25
CA VAL A 216 -14.47 -18.41 -14.96
C VAL A 216 -15.16 -19.54 -14.19
N ASN A 217 -15.98 -19.21 -13.19
CA ASN A 217 -16.75 -20.21 -12.44
C ASN A 217 -17.76 -20.94 -13.31
N ALA A 218 -18.46 -20.24 -14.21
CA ALA A 218 -19.37 -20.89 -15.16
C ALA A 218 -18.64 -21.86 -16.09
N THR A 219 -17.45 -21.49 -16.57
CA THR A 219 -16.61 -22.38 -17.40
C THR A 219 -16.12 -23.59 -16.63
N ARG A 220 -15.68 -23.42 -15.37
CA ARG A 220 -15.30 -24.52 -14.48
C ARG A 220 -16.47 -25.45 -14.21
N PHE A 221 -17.65 -24.87 -13.92
CA PHE A 221 -18.88 -25.64 -13.68
C PHE A 221 -19.30 -26.42 -14.92
N GLN A 222 -19.18 -25.82 -16.12
CA GLN A 222 -19.42 -26.50 -17.39
C GLN A 222 -18.48 -27.70 -17.57
N LYS A 223 -17.17 -27.52 -17.30
CA LYS A 223 -16.16 -28.55 -17.44
C LYS A 223 -16.40 -29.70 -16.45
N GLU A 224 -16.72 -29.38 -15.19
CA GLU A 224 -16.90 -30.36 -14.10
C GLU A 224 -18.17 -31.16 -14.21
N PHE A 225 -19.30 -30.53 -14.57
CA PHE A 225 -20.62 -31.15 -14.48
C PHE A 225 -21.26 -31.46 -15.83
N TYR A 226 -20.81 -30.87 -16.93
CA TYR A 226 -21.40 -31.02 -18.26
C TYR A 226 -20.42 -31.45 -19.35
N GLY A 227 -19.12 -31.36 -19.08
CA GLY A 227 -18.07 -31.89 -19.95
C GLY A 227 -17.90 -33.38 -19.71
N GLY A 228 -18.56 -34.23 -20.50
CA GLY A 228 -18.33 -35.67 -20.45
C GLY A 228 -16.94 -36.04 -20.99
N GLY A 229 -15.99 -36.38 -20.12
CA GLY A 229 -14.69 -36.92 -20.49
C GLY A 229 -13.61 -36.60 -19.45
N GLU A 230 -13.14 -37.65 -18.82
CA GLU A 230 -11.93 -37.85 -18.01
C GLU A 230 -11.34 -36.74 -17.18
N PRO A 231 -11.01 -36.97 -15.89
CA PRO A 231 -10.38 -36.00 -15.01
C PRO A 231 -8.88 -35.92 -15.34
N GLU A 232 -8.48 -35.06 -16.29
CA GLU A 232 -7.09 -34.77 -16.52
C GLU A 232 -6.83 -33.26 -16.47
N ALA A 233 -5.93 -32.87 -15.53
CA ALA A 233 -5.16 -31.63 -15.50
C ALA A 233 -5.90 -30.28 -15.36
N ALA A 234 -6.81 -30.14 -14.40
CA ALA A 234 -7.34 -28.81 -14.02
C ALA A 234 -6.33 -27.94 -13.22
N ALA A 235 -5.14 -28.48 -12.91
CA ALA A 235 -4.07 -27.74 -12.22
C ALA A 235 -3.21 -26.91 -13.19
N ASP A 236 -3.03 -27.35 -14.43
CA ASP A 236 -2.10 -26.69 -15.38
C ASP A 236 -2.74 -25.51 -16.13
N GLU A 237 -4.02 -25.58 -16.52
CA GLU A 237 -4.64 -24.45 -17.23
C GLU A 237 -4.93 -23.22 -16.36
N ALA A 238 -5.08 -23.39 -15.05
CA ALA A 238 -5.18 -22.25 -14.14
C ALA A 238 -3.82 -21.57 -13.93
N SER A 239 -2.71 -22.29 -14.12
CA SER A 239 -1.36 -21.71 -14.16
C SER A 239 -1.05 -21.09 -15.53
N GLU A 240 -1.54 -21.63 -16.64
CA GLU A 240 -1.35 -21.04 -17.96
C GLU A 240 -2.13 -19.76 -18.18
N VAL A 241 -3.36 -19.63 -17.68
CA VAL A 241 -4.10 -18.34 -17.71
C VAL A 241 -3.49 -17.32 -16.75
N ARG A 242 -2.78 -17.76 -15.69
CA ARG A 242 -2.00 -16.88 -14.82
C ARG A 242 -0.64 -16.51 -15.40
N GLN A 243 -0.09 -17.31 -16.33
CA GLN A 243 1.16 -17.02 -17.04
C GLN A 243 0.95 -16.22 -18.34
N ALA A 244 -0.27 -16.14 -18.86
CA ALA A 244 -0.59 -15.31 -20.05
C ALA A 244 -0.62 -13.79 -19.79
N SER A 245 -0.20 -13.32 -18.62
CA SER A 245 0.17 -11.92 -18.34
C SER A 245 1.70 -11.71 -18.39
N THR A 246 2.46 -12.65 -18.89
CA THR A 246 3.86 -12.41 -19.30
C THR A 246 3.84 -11.48 -20.49
N ASP A 247 4.58 -10.39 -20.37
CA ASP A 247 4.86 -9.41 -21.41
C ASP A 247 5.16 -10.16 -22.73
N PRO A 248 4.35 -9.97 -23.79
CA PRO A 248 4.55 -10.65 -25.09
C PRO A 248 5.94 -10.46 -25.69
N LEU A 249 6.75 -9.57 -25.11
CA LEU A 249 8.10 -9.24 -25.54
C LEU A 249 9.19 -10.07 -24.84
N GLN A 250 8.87 -10.85 -23.79
CA GLN A 250 9.92 -11.59 -23.06
C GLN A 250 10.42 -12.83 -23.79
N ASP A 251 9.59 -13.51 -24.57
CA ASP A 251 9.92 -14.75 -25.26
C ASP A 251 10.44 -14.56 -26.70
N LEU A 252 10.53 -13.32 -27.17
CA LEU A 252 11.08 -13.02 -28.50
C LEU A 252 12.61 -12.92 -28.43
N ASP A 253 13.29 -13.56 -29.37
CA ASP A 253 14.72 -13.36 -29.56
C ASP A 253 15.04 -11.91 -29.97
N VAL A 254 16.33 -11.53 -29.92
CA VAL A 254 16.75 -10.15 -30.20
C VAL A 254 16.39 -9.72 -31.64
N ALA A 255 16.40 -10.66 -32.60
CA ALA A 255 16.08 -10.39 -34.01
C ALA A 255 14.58 -10.16 -34.20
N ALA A 256 13.73 -10.95 -33.53
CA ALA A 256 12.29 -10.78 -33.57
C ALA A 256 11.84 -9.48 -32.88
N LYS A 257 12.50 -9.08 -31.77
CA LYS A 257 12.26 -7.78 -31.10
C LYS A 257 12.63 -6.61 -32.02
N GLN A 258 13.73 -6.70 -32.76
CA GLN A 258 14.13 -5.67 -33.74
C GLN A 258 13.15 -5.56 -34.88
N GLN A 259 12.66 -6.68 -35.43
CA GLN A 259 11.66 -6.66 -36.50
C GLN A 259 10.33 -6.08 -36.07
N LEU A 260 9.87 -6.40 -34.83
CA LEU A 260 8.65 -5.84 -34.25
C LEU A 260 8.78 -4.33 -34.05
N LEU A 261 9.93 -3.87 -33.55
CA LEU A 261 10.24 -2.44 -33.37
C LEU A 261 10.22 -1.68 -34.69
N LEU A 262 10.83 -2.24 -35.74
CA LEU A 262 10.84 -1.66 -37.09
C LEU A 262 9.44 -1.58 -37.70
N LYS A 263 8.59 -2.59 -37.43
CA LYS A 263 7.20 -2.60 -37.90
C LYS A 263 6.36 -1.54 -37.17
N LEU A 264 6.51 -1.40 -35.86
CA LEU A 264 5.82 -0.36 -35.06
C LEU A 264 6.25 1.07 -35.48
N LEU A 265 7.53 1.26 -35.78
CA LEU A 265 8.04 2.55 -36.28
C LEU A 265 7.51 2.91 -37.67
N ALA A 266 7.26 1.92 -38.52
CA ALA A 266 6.68 2.12 -39.85
C ALA A 266 5.18 2.43 -39.83
N GLU A 267 4.46 1.87 -38.82
CA GLU A 267 3.01 2.02 -38.70
C GLU A 267 2.58 3.25 -37.87
N SER A 268 3.52 3.90 -37.14
CA SER A 268 3.21 5.04 -36.26
C SER A 268 4.28 6.14 -36.35
N PRO A 269 4.12 7.12 -37.27
CA PRO A 269 5.09 8.21 -37.46
C PRO A 269 5.33 9.08 -36.23
N ASP A 270 4.37 9.14 -35.29
CA ASP A 270 4.50 9.89 -34.02
C ASP A 270 5.53 9.26 -33.07
N ILE A 271 5.66 7.93 -33.07
CA ILE A 271 6.65 7.20 -32.26
C ILE A 271 8.07 7.40 -32.82
N ALA A 272 8.20 7.48 -34.12
CA ALA A 272 9.49 7.77 -34.77
C ALA A 272 10.02 9.17 -34.40
N THR A 273 9.13 10.16 -34.28
CA THR A 273 9.46 11.53 -33.89
C THR A 273 9.89 11.60 -32.42
N LEU A 274 9.23 10.87 -31.54
CA LEU A 274 9.57 10.76 -30.10
C LEU A 274 10.93 10.10 -29.86
N LEU A 275 11.25 9.04 -30.60
CA LEU A 275 12.54 8.34 -30.53
C LEU A 275 13.69 9.22 -31.03
N THR A 276 13.48 10.00 -32.09
CA THR A 276 14.47 10.94 -32.63
C THR A 276 14.73 12.07 -31.62
N ALA A 277 13.70 12.54 -30.89
CA ALA A 277 13.83 13.53 -29.82
C ALA A 277 14.60 13.01 -28.58
N LEU A 278 14.51 11.71 -28.29
CA LEU A 278 15.20 11.07 -27.17
C LEU A 278 16.66 10.70 -27.48
N THR A 279 17.00 10.43 -28.76
CA THR A 279 18.37 10.09 -29.17
C THR A 279 19.21 11.28 -29.63
N GLY A 280 18.61 12.44 -29.79
CA GLY A 280 19.22 13.70 -30.28
C GLY A 280 19.92 14.56 -29.24
N LYS A 281 20.48 14.01 -28.15
CA LYS A 281 21.43 14.70 -27.27
C LYS A 281 22.81 14.08 -27.40
N GLY A 282 23.57 14.59 -28.38
CA GLY A 282 24.95 14.22 -28.54
C GLY A 282 25.57 14.82 -29.82
N ALA A 283 25.66 16.14 -29.89
CA ALA A 283 26.64 16.88 -30.71
C ALA A 283 26.82 18.25 -30.06
#